data_75c25b528f3c9d67c1a4f74de65bf23d
#
_entry.id   75c25b528f3c9d67c1a4f74de65bf23d
#
_cell.length_a   1.000
_cell.length_b   1.000
_cell.length_c   1.000
_cell.angle_alpha   90.00
_cell.angle_beta   90.00
_cell.angle_gamma   90.00
#
_symmetry.space_group_name_H-M   'P 1'
#
loop_
_entity.id
_entity.type
_entity.pdbx_description
1 polymer ?
#
loop_
_entity_poly.entity_id
_entity_poly.type
_entity_poly.pdbx_seq_one_letter_code
_entity_poly.pdbx_strand_id
1 'polypeptide(L)' 'MTIKLYTTHCPQCKALEMKLNKKSIEYTTSDDVEEMKKLGFAAAPILQVDDKYYGFSEAVKWVNAQ' A
#
# COMPACT_ATOMS: atom_id res chain seq x y z
N MET A 1 -12.61 8.35 -2.48
CA MET A 1 -11.22 7.94 -2.73
C MET A 1 -11.07 6.46 -2.44
N THR A 2 -10.53 5.69 -3.37
CA THR A 2 -10.35 4.26 -3.20
C THR A 2 -8.89 3.99 -2.88
N ILE A 3 -8.63 3.30 -1.77
CA ILE A 3 -7.28 2.99 -1.32
C ILE A 3 -7.13 1.49 -1.19
N LYS A 4 -6.10 0.95 -1.82
CA LYS A 4 -5.81 -0.47 -1.83
C LYS A 4 -4.33 -0.68 -1.50
N LEU A 5 -4.07 -1.58 -0.57
CA LEU A 5 -2.71 -1.91 -0.17
C LEU A 5 -2.37 -3.31 -0.69
N TYR A 6 -1.35 -3.40 -1.53
CA TYR A 6 -0.79 -4.67 -1.96
C TYR A 6 0.26 -5.08 -0.95
N THR A 7 0.08 -6.22 -0.32
CA THR A 7 0.91 -6.66 0.79
C THR A 7 1.24 -8.15 0.68
N THR A 8 2.46 -8.50 1.04
CA THR A 8 2.86 -9.90 1.19
C THR A 8 3.09 -10.24 2.67
N HIS A 9 2.53 -9.42 3.56
CA HIS A 9 2.66 -9.56 5.02
C HIS A 9 4.11 -9.42 5.51
N CYS A 10 4.95 -8.70 4.76
CA CYS A 10 6.32 -8.40 5.18
C CYS A 10 6.33 -7.34 6.29
N PRO A 11 7.45 -7.17 7.03
CA PRO A 11 7.52 -6.15 8.08
C PRO A 11 7.17 -4.73 7.61
N GLN A 12 7.62 -4.35 6.42
CA GLN A 12 7.29 -3.04 5.85
C GLN A 12 5.80 -2.92 5.52
N CYS A 13 5.19 -4.01 5.06
CA CYS A 13 3.76 -4.04 4.81
C CYS A 13 2.98 -3.78 6.09
N LYS A 14 3.36 -4.45 7.17
CA LYS A 14 2.72 -4.27 8.47
C LYS A 14 2.91 -2.85 8.99
N ALA A 15 4.09 -2.28 8.83
CA ALA A 15 4.36 -0.91 9.23
C ALA A 15 3.45 0.07 8.52
N LEU A 16 3.25 -0.12 7.22
CA LEU A 16 2.38 0.74 6.44
C LEU A 16 0.91 0.57 6.84
N GLU A 17 0.48 -0.67 7.10
CA GLU A 17 -0.87 -0.93 7.61
C GLU A 17 -1.12 -0.20 8.94
N MET A 18 -0.16 -0.26 9.84
CA MET A 18 -0.27 0.44 11.13
C MET A 18 -0.41 1.94 10.95
N LYS A 19 0.33 2.51 10.01
CA LYS A 19 0.24 3.95 9.73
C LYS A 19 -1.12 4.33 9.16
N LEU A 20 -1.65 3.52 8.26
CA LEU A 20 -2.99 3.73 7.71
C LEU A 20 -4.06 3.65 8.79
N ASN A 21 -3.96 2.65 9.66
CA ASN A 21 -4.90 2.48 10.77
C ASN A 21 -4.82 3.64 11.76
N LYS A 22 -3.62 4.11 12.04
CA LYS A 22 -3.40 5.23 12.96
C LYS A 22 -4.04 6.52 12.45
N LYS A 23 -4.07 6.70 11.14
CA LYS A 23 -4.71 7.86 10.50
C LYS A 23 -6.19 7.65 10.22
N SER A 24 -6.74 6.51 10.63
CA SER A 24 -8.15 6.14 10.37
C SER A 24 -8.51 6.16 8.90
N ILE A 25 -7.58 5.76 8.06
CA ILE A 25 -7.77 5.68 6.61
C ILE A 25 -8.37 4.32 6.28
N GLU A 26 -9.51 4.32 5.58
CA GLU A 26 -10.11 3.08 5.11
C GLU A 26 -9.37 2.59 3.87
N TYR A 27 -9.06 1.31 3.85
CA TYR A 27 -8.36 0.69 2.72
C TYR A 27 -8.71 -0.79 2.62
N THR A 28 -8.52 -1.35 1.44
CA THR A 28 -8.61 -2.79 1.21
C THR A 28 -7.21 -3.34 1.03
N THR A 29 -7.04 -4.63 1.24
CA THR A 29 -5.75 -5.30 1.06
C THR A 29 -5.83 -6.34 -0.02
N SER A 30 -4.70 -6.61 -0.67
CA SER A 30 -4.56 -7.66 -1.65
C SER A 30 -3.18 -8.30 -1.50
N ASP A 31 -3.14 -9.62 -1.50
CA ASP A 31 -1.88 -10.36 -1.49
C ASP A 31 -1.63 -11.09 -2.83
N ASP A 32 -2.32 -10.66 -3.87
CA ASP A 32 -2.19 -11.24 -5.19
C ASP A 32 -0.89 -10.79 -5.85
N VAL A 33 0.15 -11.60 -5.70
CA VAL A 33 1.48 -11.32 -6.24
C VAL A 33 1.44 -11.28 -7.78
N GLU A 34 0.61 -12.09 -8.39
CA GLU A 34 0.50 -12.12 -9.85
C GLU A 34 -0.06 -10.80 -10.39
N GLU A 35 -1.06 -10.23 -9.71
CA GLU A 35 -1.59 -8.93 -10.07
C GLU A 35 -0.52 -7.84 -9.95
N MET A 36 0.26 -7.88 -8.88
CA MET A 36 1.37 -6.96 -8.68
C MET A 36 2.37 -7.03 -9.83
N LYS A 37 2.71 -8.24 -10.27
CA LYS A 37 3.63 -8.45 -11.40
C LYS A 37 3.05 -7.91 -12.70
N LYS A 38 1.76 -8.09 -12.92
CA LYS A 38 1.07 -7.55 -14.10
C LYS A 38 1.13 -6.03 -14.14
N LEU A 39 1.08 -5.40 -12.97
CA LEU A 39 1.18 -3.95 -12.85
C LEU A 39 2.62 -3.44 -12.94
N GLY A 40 3.59 -4.34 -13.03
CA GLY A 40 4.99 -3.98 -13.14
C GLY A 40 5.72 -3.81 -11.82
N PHE A 41 5.15 -4.25 -10.72
CA PHE A 41 5.77 -4.12 -9.40
C PHE A 41 6.51 -5.40 -9.03
N ALA A 42 7.75 -5.25 -8.58
CA ALA A 42 8.60 -6.36 -8.19
C ALA A 42 8.65 -6.59 -6.68
N ALA A 43 8.10 -5.67 -5.90
CA ALA A 43 8.21 -5.73 -4.43
C ALA A 43 6.97 -5.12 -3.78
N ALA A 44 6.65 -5.59 -2.59
CA ALA A 44 5.62 -5.04 -1.73
C ALA A 44 6.30 -4.24 -0.59
N PRO A 45 5.59 -3.33 0.08
CA PRO A 45 4.20 -2.97 -0.16
C PRO A 45 4.03 -1.95 -1.29
N ILE A 46 2.86 -1.99 -1.91
CA ILE A 46 2.46 -0.97 -2.88
C ILE A 46 1.12 -0.41 -2.43
N LEU A 47 1.03 0.90 -2.34
CA LEU A 47 -0.21 1.59 -1.98
C LEU A 47 -0.81 2.19 -3.23
N GLN A 48 -2.04 1.82 -3.54
CA GLN A 48 -2.80 2.40 -4.63
C GLN A 48 -3.80 3.41 -4.06
N VAL A 49 -3.73 4.64 -4.54
CA VAL A 49 -4.69 5.69 -4.19
C VAL A 49 -5.36 6.11 -5.48
N ASP A 50 -6.62 5.72 -5.65
CA ASP A 50 -7.37 5.83 -6.89
C ASP A 50 -6.62 5.13 -8.04
N ASP A 51 -6.05 5.87 -8.97
CA ASP A 51 -5.28 5.32 -10.10
C ASP A 51 -3.78 5.54 -9.98
N LYS A 52 -3.31 6.00 -8.81
CA LYS A 52 -1.88 6.23 -8.55
C LYS A 52 -1.31 5.14 -7.67
N TYR A 53 -0.04 4.81 -7.90
CA TYR A 53 0.66 3.76 -7.17
C TYR A 53 1.87 4.34 -6.46
N TYR A 54 2.06 3.95 -5.20
CA TYR A 54 3.18 4.41 -4.38
C TYR A 54 3.94 3.22 -3.82
N GLY A 55 5.27 3.25 -3.95
CA GLY A 55 6.13 2.31 -3.24
C GLY A 55 6.19 2.64 -1.76
N PHE A 56 6.97 1.85 -0.98
CA PHE A 56 6.96 1.99 0.47
C PHE A 56 7.29 3.42 0.94
N SER A 57 8.41 3.98 0.48
CA SER A 57 8.84 5.31 0.92
C SER A 57 7.83 6.39 0.57
N GLU A 58 7.33 6.37 -0.66
CA GLU A 58 6.35 7.35 -1.10
C GLU A 58 5.00 7.16 -0.42
N ALA A 59 4.61 5.91 -0.18
CA ALA A 59 3.38 5.61 0.54
C ALA A 59 3.43 6.15 1.96
N VAL A 60 4.56 6.01 2.65
CA VAL A 60 4.75 6.56 3.99
C VAL A 60 4.60 8.07 3.97
N LYS A 61 5.20 8.74 2.99
CA LYS A 61 5.06 10.19 2.85
C LYS A 61 3.62 10.60 2.61
N TRP A 62 2.93 9.85 1.76
CA TRP A 62 1.53 10.14 1.47
C TRP A 62 0.66 10.01 2.72
N VAL A 63 0.85 8.92 3.47
CA VAL A 63 0.09 8.67 4.71
C VAL A 63 0.37 9.76 5.75
N ASN A 64 1.63 10.14 5.91
CA ASN A 64 2.01 11.16 6.88
C ASN A 64 1.43 12.54 6.53
N ALA A 65 1.11 12.77 5.28
CA ALA A 65 0.51 14.03 4.82
C ALA A 65 -1.01 14.09 5.05
N GLN A 66 -1.63 13.01 5.45
CA GLN A 66 -3.08 12.95 5.69
C GLN A 66 -3.50 13.45 7.06
#